data_e9f10b8b9d69f1ff6d1d86c04913a8e7
#
_entry.id   e9f10b8b9d69f1ff6d1d86c04913a8e7
#
_cell.length_a   1.000
_cell.length_b   1.000
_cell.length_c   1.000
_cell.angle_alpha   90.00
_cell.angle_beta   90.00
_cell.angle_gamma   90.00
#
_symmetry.space_group_name_H-M   'P 1'
#
loop_
_entity.id
_entity.type
_entity.pdbx_description
1 polymer ?
#
loop_
_entity_poly.entity_id
_entity_poly.type
_entity_poly.pdbx_seq_one_letter_code
_entity_poly.pdbx_strand_id
1 'polypeptide(L)'
;MTEPDLIKLLMGNEAMGQGLIEAGCQVAAAYPGTPSTEILQAVIDSRQRALEPLHVEWSVNEKIAFEVALAASYTGKRSVAVMKQVGLNVAADPFMRTAYLGVQGGMLTIVADDPGPHSSQNEQDTRLFCLQARVPVLDPASPLEAKEMIAAAFALSEKYERNIVLRPTTRICHSRQNVALLPPLKLDRRANFKKDPTRWAATPAFLPALHRKLNANLAQIAREADWQPRLTPGNQSHPRTALVAAGIVFSHLVDLLAELDLSGQVDLYQVLMPYPLSPSFMETLRRDYDRVLVLEETYPVIELQLAHPGSVGKQGGGVPPEGELTPDVIHRVLTAFLGLESPAAVATEGRGQRPSLCPGCPHRAAFYAIKKTFPQGIFPSDIGCYTLGMNLGAVNTVHCMGACISQGAGFYQAYAQDGEFPTIVVTIGDSTFFHAGIPALINAVIQQTRMIVVILDNATAAMTGGQPVPHMGVAAGGKATKGVAIEPLVKACGVAFLETCDPYDHERFETLLKNADTYLRSDKGGVAVLISRHGCIMDPRVRKNQAATIVRINDKCIGCRKCTNAFECPALIFDEEGRVAQVDRDRCIGCGTCIPVCPVDAIGREEP
;
A
#
# COMPACT_ATOMS: atom_id res chain seq x y z
N MET A 1 -41.18 0.57 13.44
CA MET A 1 -40.22 0.44 14.56
C MET A 1 -38.82 0.47 13.95
N THR A 2 -38.11 1.57 14.07
CA THR A 2 -36.71 1.67 13.71
C THR A 2 -35.93 0.80 14.70
N GLU A 3 -35.22 -0.22 14.21
CA GLU A 3 -34.27 -0.95 15.04
C GLU A 3 -33.31 0.06 15.70
N PRO A 4 -32.94 -0.15 16.99
CA PRO A 4 -32.00 0.73 17.65
C PRO A 4 -30.69 0.74 16.83
N ASP A 5 -30.14 1.95 16.62
CA ASP A 5 -28.88 2.15 15.90
C ASP A 5 -27.85 1.15 16.42
N LEU A 6 -27.51 0.17 15.58
CA LEU A 6 -26.55 -0.86 15.96
C LEU A 6 -25.15 -0.23 15.99
N ILE A 7 -24.65 0.09 17.17
CA ILE A 7 -23.30 0.61 17.37
C ILE A 7 -22.32 -0.56 17.37
N LYS A 8 -21.25 -0.45 16.57
CA LYS A 8 -20.15 -1.41 16.54
C LYS A 8 -18.80 -0.71 16.72
N LEU A 9 -17.90 -1.37 17.42
CA LEU A 9 -16.50 -0.98 17.45
C LEU A 9 -15.85 -1.42 16.14
N LEU A 10 -15.59 -0.46 15.25
CA LEU A 10 -15.00 -0.70 13.93
C LEU A 10 -13.61 -0.07 13.82
N MET A 11 -12.73 -0.75 13.11
CA MET A 11 -11.49 -0.16 12.60
C MET A 11 -11.83 0.86 11.50
N GLY A 12 -10.99 1.89 11.29
CA GLY A 12 -11.27 2.92 10.29
C GLY A 12 -11.48 2.35 8.89
N ASN A 13 -10.71 1.35 8.48
CA ASN A 13 -10.93 0.65 7.22
C ASN A 13 -12.30 -0.04 7.16
N GLU A 14 -12.71 -0.69 8.26
CA GLU A 14 -14.03 -1.32 8.37
C GLU A 14 -15.16 -0.27 8.34
N ALA A 15 -14.95 0.86 9.00
CA ALA A 15 -15.90 1.97 9.01
C ALA A 15 -16.07 2.58 7.60
N MET A 16 -14.98 2.77 6.86
CA MET A 16 -15.03 3.23 5.46
C MET A 16 -15.71 2.21 4.55
N GLY A 17 -15.39 0.92 4.67
CA GLY A 17 -16.09 -0.15 3.93
C GLY A 17 -17.60 -0.16 4.19
N GLN A 18 -17.99 0.01 5.45
CA GLN A 18 -19.40 0.14 5.84
C GLN A 18 -20.03 1.42 5.25
N GLY A 19 -19.31 2.55 5.28
CA GLY A 19 -19.75 3.82 4.68
C GLY A 19 -20.01 3.71 3.17
N LEU A 20 -19.19 2.94 2.44
CA LEU A 20 -19.41 2.67 1.02
C LEU A 20 -20.72 1.93 0.76
N ILE A 21 -21.03 0.93 1.57
CA ILE A 21 -22.28 0.16 1.48
C ILE A 21 -23.49 1.07 1.81
N GLU A 22 -23.41 1.80 2.92
CA GLU A 22 -24.46 2.71 3.37
C GLU A 22 -24.72 3.84 2.37
N ALA A 23 -23.68 4.34 1.71
CA ALA A 23 -23.79 5.35 0.68
C ALA A 23 -24.24 4.82 -0.70
N GLY A 24 -24.58 3.55 -0.81
CA GLY A 24 -25.08 2.97 -2.06
C GLY A 24 -24.02 2.88 -3.16
N CYS A 25 -22.77 2.58 -2.83
CA CYS A 25 -21.74 2.24 -3.80
C CYS A 25 -22.16 1.01 -4.60
N GLN A 26 -21.98 1.03 -5.92
CA GLN A 26 -22.43 -0.04 -6.81
C GLN A 26 -21.28 -0.79 -7.49
N VAL A 27 -20.08 -0.16 -7.56
CA VAL A 27 -18.87 -0.79 -8.07
C VAL A 27 -17.70 -0.38 -7.20
N ALA A 28 -17.02 -1.35 -6.60
CA ALA A 28 -15.82 -1.16 -5.78
C ALA A 28 -14.67 -2.00 -6.33
N ALA A 29 -13.59 -1.35 -6.73
CA ALA A 29 -12.40 -1.98 -7.26
C ALA A 29 -11.16 -1.54 -6.47
N ALA A 30 -10.24 -2.47 -6.21
CA ALA A 30 -9.01 -2.17 -5.46
C ALA A 30 -7.84 -3.05 -5.91
N TYR A 31 -6.62 -2.60 -5.60
CA TYR A 31 -5.45 -3.46 -5.51
C TYR A 31 -4.96 -3.48 -4.06
N PRO A 32 -4.55 -4.66 -3.54
CA PRO A 32 -4.15 -4.78 -2.13
C PRO A 32 -2.90 -3.96 -1.80
N GLY A 33 -2.96 -3.17 -0.72
CA GLY A 33 -1.83 -2.37 -0.25
C GLY A 33 -2.09 -1.84 1.17
N THR A 34 -1.21 -2.19 2.14
CA THR A 34 -1.31 -1.66 3.51
C THR A 34 -0.95 -0.17 3.52
N PRO A 35 -1.81 0.72 4.08
CA PRO A 35 -2.87 0.42 5.06
C PRO A 35 -4.31 0.38 4.50
N SER A 36 -4.57 0.29 3.18
CA SER A 36 -5.91 0.41 2.58
C SER A 36 -6.65 -0.90 2.34
N THR A 37 -5.97 -2.05 2.45
CA THR A 37 -6.51 -3.35 2.01
C THR A 37 -7.85 -3.71 2.67
N GLU A 38 -7.97 -3.48 3.96
CA GLU A 38 -9.13 -3.90 4.75
C GLU A 38 -10.40 -3.10 4.41
N ILE A 39 -10.29 -1.97 3.68
CA ILE A 39 -11.47 -1.20 3.23
C ILE A 39 -12.32 -2.07 2.30
N LEU A 40 -11.72 -2.62 1.24
CA LEU A 40 -12.46 -3.50 0.32
C LEU A 40 -12.79 -4.84 0.97
N GLN A 41 -11.91 -5.36 1.83
CA GLN A 41 -12.19 -6.60 2.57
C GLN A 41 -13.44 -6.46 3.44
N ALA A 42 -13.62 -5.33 4.14
CA ALA A 42 -14.81 -5.05 4.93
C ALA A 42 -16.09 -5.02 4.07
N VAL A 43 -16.01 -4.48 2.85
CA VAL A 43 -17.13 -4.55 1.89
C VAL A 43 -17.42 -5.99 1.49
N ILE A 44 -16.39 -6.80 1.24
CA ILE A 44 -16.52 -8.22 0.87
C ILE A 44 -17.22 -9.01 1.99
N ASP A 45 -16.82 -8.79 3.23
CA ASP A 45 -17.25 -9.56 4.40
C ASP A 45 -18.61 -9.11 4.96
N SER A 46 -19.09 -7.94 4.54
CA SER A 46 -20.34 -7.38 5.05
C SER A 46 -21.57 -8.17 4.59
N ARG A 47 -22.42 -8.52 5.56
CA ARG A 47 -23.73 -9.14 5.28
C ARG A 47 -24.71 -8.18 4.59
N GLN A 48 -24.58 -6.89 4.83
CA GLN A 48 -25.42 -5.86 4.21
C GLN A 48 -25.18 -5.71 2.71
N ARG A 49 -24.02 -6.09 2.21
CA ARG A 49 -23.72 -6.15 0.78
C ARG A 49 -24.71 -7.02 -0.01
N ALA A 50 -25.23 -8.07 0.62
CA ALA A 50 -26.19 -8.97 -0.02
C ALA A 50 -27.56 -8.34 -0.25
N LEU A 51 -27.85 -7.19 0.38
CA LEU A 51 -29.15 -6.51 0.28
C LEU A 51 -29.27 -5.66 -0.99
N GLU A 52 -28.14 -5.22 -1.57
CA GLU A 52 -28.11 -4.37 -2.76
C GLU A 52 -27.06 -4.87 -3.78
N PRO A 53 -27.29 -4.72 -5.09
CA PRO A 53 -26.32 -5.12 -6.10
C PRO A 53 -25.04 -4.28 -6.00
N LEU A 54 -23.95 -4.91 -5.57
CA LEU A 54 -22.62 -4.30 -5.47
C LEU A 54 -21.58 -5.22 -6.10
N HIS A 55 -20.96 -4.77 -7.20
CA HIS A 55 -19.80 -5.43 -7.77
C HIS A 55 -18.55 -5.09 -6.96
N VAL A 56 -17.77 -6.10 -6.59
CA VAL A 56 -16.53 -5.94 -5.83
C VAL A 56 -15.44 -6.77 -6.49
N GLU A 57 -14.29 -6.14 -6.75
CA GLU A 57 -13.16 -6.85 -7.35
C GLU A 57 -11.80 -6.45 -6.78
N TRP A 58 -10.93 -7.45 -6.65
CA TRP A 58 -9.49 -7.24 -6.58
C TRP A 58 -8.96 -7.20 -8.02
N SER A 59 -8.58 -6.02 -8.47
CA SER A 59 -7.99 -5.81 -9.80
C SER A 59 -6.52 -6.24 -9.82
N VAL A 60 -5.94 -6.44 -10.99
CA VAL A 60 -4.54 -6.87 -11.11
C VAL A 60 -3.52 -5.77 -10.81
N ASN A 61 -3.94 -4.50 -10.90
CA ASN A 61 -3.20 -3.32 -10.42
C ASN A 61 -4.12 -2.13 -10.20
N GLU A 62 -3.58 -1.05 -9.64
CA GLU A 62 -4.34 0.14 -9.27
C GLU A 62 -4.85 0.93 -10.47
N LYS A 63 -4.10 0.93 -11.59
CA LYS A 63 -4.56 1.56 -12.83
C LYS A 63 -5.85 0.92 -13.33
N ILE A 64 -5.92 -0.40 -13.33
CA ILE A 64 -7.10 -1.15 -13.76
C ILE A 64 -8.25 -0.95 -12.78
N ALA A 65 -7.98 -0.99 -11.46
CA ALA A 65 -8.99 -0.71 -10.46
C ALA A 65 -9.63 0.67 -10.66
N PHE A 66 -8.81 1.69 -10.90
CA PHE A 66 -9.28 3.05 -11.16
C PHE A 66 -10.12 3.13 -12.46
N GLU A 67 -9.66 2.51 -13.54
CA GLU A 67 -10.34 2.54 -14.85
C GLU A 67 -11.69 1.80 -14.83
N VAL A 68 -11.80 0.69 -14.07
CA VAL A 68 -13.06 -0.03 -13.86
C VAL A 68 -14.06 0.85 -13.09
N ALA A 69 -13.63 1.47 -12.00
CA ALA A 69 -14.46 2.39 -11.23
C ALA A 69 -14.87 3.61 -12.07
N LEU A 70 -13.96 4.16 -12.85
CA LEU A 70 -14.23 5.29 -13.75
C LEU A 70 -15.29 4.95 -14.81
N ALA A 71 -15.15 3.81 -15.47
CA ALA A 71 -16.10 3.37 -16.48
C ALA A 71 -17.50 3.12 -15.90
N ALA A 72 -17.58 2.56 -14.70
CA ALA A 72 -18.83 2.42 -13.96
C ALA A 72 -19.46 3.78 -13.68
N SER A 73 -18.69 4.76 -13.22
CA SER A 73 -19.17 6.13 -13.01
C SER A 73 -19.72 6.77 -14.30
N TYR A 74 -19.10 6.54 -15.45
CA TYR A 74 -19.60 7.06 -16.74
C TYR A 74 -21.01 6.57 -17.07
N THR A 75 -21.43 5.44 -16.52
CA THR A 75 -22.78 4.91 -16.68
C THR A 75 -23.81 5.48 -15.69
N GLY A 76 -23.39 6.38 -14.79
CA GLY A 76 -24.24 6.94 -13.73
C GLY A 76 -24.24 6.15 -12.42
N LYS A 77 -23.46 5.05 -12.32
CA LYS A 77 -23.33 4.27 -11.08
C LYS A 77 -22.38 4.96 -10.10
N ARG A 78 -22.63 4.83 -8.78
CA ARG A 78 -21.63 5.19 -7.76
C ARG A 78 -20.51 4.15 -7.74
N SER A 79 -19.26 4.62 -7.76
CA SER A 79 -18.09 3.75 -7.82
C SER A 79 -16.96 4.24 -6.94
N VAL A 80 -16.09 3.33 -6.54
CA VAL A 80 -14.90 3.64 -5.76
C VAL A 80 -13.69 2.84 -6.26
N ALA A 81 -12.54 3.51 -6.32
CA ALA A 81 -11.23 2.89 -6.43
C ALA A 81 -10.49 3.03 -5.09
N VAL A 82 -9.96 1.93 -4.55
CA VAL A 82 -9.24 1.93 -3.26
C VAL A 82 -7.80 1.49 -3.48
N MET A 83 -6.85 2.25 -2.94
CA MET A 83 -5.43 1.98 -3.08
C MET A 83 -4.59 2.65 -1.98
N LYS A 84 -3.35 2.23 -1.87
CA LYS A 84 -2.31 2.87 -1.08
C LYS A 84 -1.73 4.07 -1.86
N GLN A 85 -1.06 5.02 -1.17
CA GLN A 85 -0.48 6.21 -1.83
C GLN A 85 0.47 5.88 -2.99
N VAL A 86 1.32 4.86 -2.86
CA VAL A 86 2.22 4.43 -3.96
C VAL A 86 1.46 3.80 -5.13
N GLY A 87 0.26 3.26 -4.89
CA GLY A 87 -0.63 2.75 -5.93
C GLY A 87 -1.20 3.86 -6.79
N LEU A 88 -1.37 5.07 -6.25
CA LEU A 88 -1.79 6.23 -7.04
C LEU A 88 -0.77 6.57 -8.12
N ASN A 89 0.53 6.28 -7.92
CA ASN A 89 1.55 6.44 -8.95
C ASN A 89 1.29 5.51 -10.15
N VAL A 90 0.81 4.29 -9.90
CA VAL A 90 0.44 3.32 -10.96
C VAL A 90 -0.80 3.80 -11.72
N ALA A 91 -1.76 4.41 -11.02
CA ALA A 91 -2.98 4.98 -11.58
C ALA A 91 -2.83 6.44 -12.06
N ALA A 92 -1.62 7.00 -12.07
CA ALA A 92 -1.38 8.42 -12.31
C ALA A 92 -1.99 8.94 -13.62
N ASP A 93 -1.78 8.26 -14.74
CA ASP A 93 -2.27 8.73 -16.04
C ASP A 93 -3.82 8.79 -16.09
N PRO A 94 -4.58 7.73 -15.79
CA PRO A 94 -6.04 7.85 -15.78
C PRO A 94 -6.55 8.81 -14.69
N PHE A 95 -5.90 8.92 -13.54
CA PHE A 95 -6.25 9.86 -12.49
C PHE A 95 -6.15 11.32 -12.97
N MET A 96 -5.02 11.70 -13.57
CA MET A 96 -4.80 13.04 -14.14
C MET A 96 -5.81 13.39 -15.22
N ARG A 97 -6.11 12.44 -16.13
CA ARG A 97 -7.06 12.68 -17.23
C ARG A 97 -8.50 12.82 -16.73
N THR A 98 -8.88 12.05 -15.70
CA THR A 98 -10.21 12.11 -15.11
C THR A 98 -10.53 13.47 -14.51
N ALA A 99 -9.54 14.23 -14.05
CA ALA A 99 -9.73 15.60 -13.59
C ALA A 99 -10.33 16.50 -14.70
N TYR A 100 -9.94 16.31 -15.95
CA TYR A 100 -10.48 17.07 -17.10
C TYR A 100 -11.82 16.50 -17.59
N LEU A 101 -11.89 15.19 -17.79
CA LEU A 101 -13.08 14.54 -18.35
C LEU A 101 -14.27 14.56 -17.37
N GLY A 102 -13.97 14.47 -16.08
CA GLY A 102 -14.98 14.36 -15.03
C GLY A 102 -15.61 12.97 -14.96
N VAL A 103 -16.71 12.91 -14.23
CA VAL A 103 -17.50 11.70 -13.97
C VAL A 103 -18.99 11.98 -14.21
N GLN A 104 -19.85 10.97 -14.17
CA GLN A 104 -21.30 11.13 -14.27
C GLN A 104 -22.01 10.65 -13.01
N GLY A 105 -21.86 9.39 -12.62
CA GLY A 105 -22.17 8.91 -11.28
C GLY A 105 -21.09 9.30 -10.30
N GLY A 106 -21.40 9.34 -9.02
CA GLY A 106 -20.40 9.65 -8.00
C GLY A 106 -19.21 8.70 -8.06
N MET A 107 -17.99 9.25 -8.10
CA MET A 107 -16.76 8.46 -8.04
C MET A 107 -15.89 8.97 -6.92
N LEU A 108 -15.44 8.04 -6.07
CA LEU A 108 -14.45 8.29 -5.05
C LEU A 108 -13.17 7.53 -5.38
N THR A 109 -12.04 8.13 -4.99
CA THR A 109 -10.77 7.43 -4.90
C THR A 109 -10.31 7.49 -3.45
N ILE A 110 -10.27 6.36 -2.75
CA ILE A 110 -9.75 6.30 -1.38
C ILE A 110 -8.28 5.94 -1.49
N VAL A 111 -7.42 6.87 -1.05
CA VAL A 111 -5.97 6.71 -1.10
C VAL A 111 -5.42 6.83 0.31
N ALA A 112 -4.94 5.71 0.86
CA ALA A 112 -4.40 5.69 2.21
C ALA A 112 -2.92 6.04 2.22
N ASP A 113 -2.58 7.15 2.91
CA ASP A 113 -1.21 7.60 3.12
C ASP A 113 -0.58 6.95 4.36
N ASP A 114 0.74 6.89 4.37
CA ASP A 114 1.54 6.24 5.42
C ASP A 114 2.65 7.19 5.92
N PRO A 115 2.28 8.28 6.65
CA PRO A 115 3.26 9.19 7.25
C PRO A 115 4.19 8.46 8.23
N GLY A 116 5.49 8.79 8.22
CA GLY A 116 6.50 8.05 8.98
C GLY A 116 6.56 6.58 8.55
N PRO A 117 6.89 6.25 7.33
CA PRO A 117 6.49 5.07 6.55
C PRO A 117 6.60 3.76 7.34
N HIS A 118 5.47 3.29 7.87
CA HIS A 118 5.38 2.04 8.63
C HIS A 118 5.44 0.79 7.74
N SER A 119 4.88 0.90 6.52
CA SER A 119 4.81 -0.20 5.55
C SER A 119 5.09 0.23 4.11
N SER A 120 5.60 1.44 3.90
CA SER A 120 5.80 2.04 2.58
C SER A 120 7.29 2.23 2.26
N GLN A 121 7.61 2.30 0.96
CA GLN A 121 8.97 2.52 0.47
C GLN A 121 9.37 3.99 0.47
N ASN A 122 8.41 4.88 0.58
CA ASN A 122 8.60 6.32 0.67
C ASN A 122 7.49 6.96 1.49
N GLU A 123 7.69 8.22 1.82
CA GLU A 123 6.73 9.09 2.49
C GLU A 123 6.23 10.13 1.50
N GLN A 124 5.30 9.73 0.62
CA GLN A 124 4.68 10.65 -0.34
C GLN A 124 3.30 11.12 0.15
N ASP A 125 2.86 12.28 -0.36
CA ASP A 125 1.62 12.95 0.04
C ASP A 125 0.61 12.95 -1.10
N THR A 126 -0.50 12.24 -0.89
CA THR A 126 -1.61 12.22 -1.83
C THR A 126 -2.22 13.61 -2.05
N ARG A 127 -2.17 14.52 -1.08
CA ARG A 127 -2.73 15.87 -1.20
C ARG A 127 -1.95 16.73 -2.19
N LEU A 128 -0.60 16.62 -2.23
CA LEU A 128 0.22 17.27 -3.26
C LEU A 128 -0.05 16.71 -4.65
N PHE A 129 -0.26 15.38 -4.75
CA PHE A 129 -0.64 14.75 -6.01
C PHE A 129 -2.01 15.25 -6.49
N CYS A 130 -2.97 15.40 -5.57
CA CYS A 130 -4.29 15.97 -5.85
C CYS A 130 -4.22 17.44 -6.26
N LEU A 131 -3.37 18.25 -5.62
CA LEU A 131 -3.13 19.64 -5.99
C LEU A 131 -2.59 19.75 -7.42
N GLN A 132 -1.60 18.93 -7.78
CA GLN A 132 -1.06 18.86 -9.15
C GLN A 132 -2.12 18.38 -10.15
N ALA A 133 -2.89 17.36 -9.83
CA ALA A 133 -3.94 16.79 -10.68
C ALA A 133 -5.20 17.66 -10.76
N ARG A 134 -5.36 18.64 -9.88
CA ARG A 134 -6.58 19.46 -9.75
C ARG A 134 -7.81 18.65 -9.32
N VAL A 135 -7.62 17.71 -8.39
CA VAL A 135 -8.67 16.85 -7.84
C VAL A 135 -8.91 17.20 -6.38
N PRO A 136 -10.17 17.44 -5.95
CA PRO A 136 -10.48 17.72 -4.54
C PRO A 136 -10.10 16.56 -3.64
N VAL A 137 -9.54 16.87 -2.46
CA VAL A 137 -9.16 15.88 -1.46
C VAL A 137 -9.71 16.22 -0.09
N LEU A 138 -10.26 15.20 0.58
CA LEU A 138 -10.82 15.21 1.93
C LEU A 138 -9.87 14.47 2.87
N ASP A 139 -9.69 14.98 4.08
CA ASP A 139 -8.75 14.44 5.08
C ASP A 139 -9.45 14.23 6.43
N PRO A 140 -9.95 13.02 6.74
CA PRO A 140 -10.74 12.75 7.93
C PRO A 140 -9.87 12.71 9.18
N ALA A 141 -10.42 13.19 10.30
CA ALA A 141 -9.76 13.22 11.60
C ALA A 141 -10.04 11.99 12.49
N SER A 142 -11.01 11.16 12.12
CA SER A 142 -11.37 9.95 12.88
C SER A 142 -12.01 8.88 12.00
N PRO A 143 -12.10 7.60 12.46
CA PRO A 143 -12.84 6.54 11.77
C PRO A 143 -14.30 6.89 11.48
N LEU A 144 -14.99 7.53 12.43
CA LEU A 144 -16.38 7.95 12.24
C LEU A 144 -16.48 9.02 11.15
N GLU A 145 -15.64 10.04 11.23
CA GLU A 145 -15.63 11.12 10.21
C GLU A 145 -15.29 10.58 8.83
N ALA A 146 -14.32 9.62 8.73
CA ALA A 146 -14.00 8.97 7.47
C ALA A 146 -15.21 8.25 6.85
N LYS A 147 -16.02 7.56 7.67
CA LYS A 147 -17.26 6.94 7.24
C LYS A 147 -18.29 7.97 6.76
N GLU A 148 -18.53 9.01 7.55
CA GLU A 148 -19.52 10.05 7.26
C GLU A 148 -19.17 10.85 6.00
N MET A 149 -17.89 11.14 5.79
CA MET A 149 -17.38 11.82 4.60
C MET A 149 -17.70 11.06 3.31
N ILE A 150 -17.84 9.74 3.30
CA ILE A 150 -18.11 8.96 2.09
C ILE A 150 -19.43 9.35 1.43
N ALA A 151 -20.51 9.43 2.19
CA ALA A 151 -21.82 9.79 1.64
C ALA A 151 -21.82 11.23 1.10
N ALA A 152 -21.22 12.15 1.85
CA ALA A 152 -21.09 13.56 1.46
C ALA A 152 -20.17 13.74 0.25
N ALA A 153 -19.08 12.97 0.17
CA ALA A 153 -18.15 12.97 -0.97
C ALA A 153 -18.81 12.45 -2.25
N PHE A 154 -19.65 11.41 -2.17
CA PHE A 154 -20.45 10.99 -3.33
C PHE A 154 -21.40 12.08 -3.79
N ALA A 155 -22.08 12.76 -2.87
CA ALA A 155 -22.97 13.88 -3.20
C ALA A 155 -22.19 15.04 -3.86
N LEU A 156 -21.03 15.39 -3.33
CA LEU A 156 -20.13 16.40 -3.90
C LEU A 156 -19.66 15.99 -5.30
N SER A 157 -19.25 14.73 -5.46
CA SER A 157 -18.81 14.16 -6.73
C SER A 157 -19.91 14.23 -7.79
N GLU A 158 -21.14 13.87 -7.44
CA GLU A 158 -22.31 13.92 -8.34
C GLU A 158 -22.69 15.37 -8.69
N LYS A 159 -22.66 16.27 -7.71
CA LYS A 159 -22.99 17.71 -7.91
C LYS A 159 -22.08 18.39 -8.92
N TYR A 160 -20.78 18.11 -8.85
CA TYR A 160 -19.78 18.77 -9.68
C TYR A 160 -19.27 17.90 -10.83
N GLU A 161 -19.73 16.66 -10.91
CA GLU A 161 -19.26 15.66 -11.87
C GLU A 161 -17.73 15.50 -11.82
N ARG A 162 -17.16 15.38 -10.60
CA ARG A 162 -15.72 15.26 -10.35
C ARG A 162 -15.41 14.05 -9.49
N ASN A 163 -14.26 13.43 -9.76
CA ASN A 163 -13.68 12.47 -8.82
C ASN A 163 -13.30 13.21 -7.53
N ILE A 164 -13.62 12.64 -6.38
CA ILE A 164 -13.23 13.16 -5.06
C ILE A 164 -12.30 12.15 -4.40
N VAL A 165 -11.20 12.64 -3.85
CA VAL A 165 -10.28 11.81 -3.09
C VAL A 165 -10.63 11.87 -1.60
N LEU A 166 -10.66 10.73 -0.94
CA LEU A 166 -10.64 10.60 0.51
C LEU A 166 -9.26 10.07 0.91
N ARG A 167 -8.56 10.83 1.74
CA ARG A 167 -7.16 10.55 2.15
C ARG A 167 -7.09 10.18 3.63
N PRO A 168 -7.40 8.94 4.04
CA PRO A 168 -7.09 8.49 5.39
C PRO A 168 -5.58 8.23 5.53
N THR A 169 -5.03 8.45 6.74
CA THR A 169 -3.68 8.00 7.07
C THR A 169 -3.69 6.65 7.77
N THR A 170 -2.52 6.02 7.90
CA THR A 170 -2.36 4.74 8.61
C THR A 170 -3.03 4.74 9.97
N ARG A 171 -2.96 5.84 10.73
CA ARG A 171 -3.62 5.97 12.04
C ARG A 171 -5.13 5.91 11.93
N ILE A 172 -5.71 6.64 10.98
CA ILE A 172 -7.16 6.58 10.72
C ILE A 172 -7.56 5.18 10.28
N CYS A 173 -6.82 4.58 9.35
CA CYS A 173 -7.11 3.24 8.82
C CYS A 173 -7.20 2.18 9.92
N HIS A 174 -6.30 2.23 10.91
CA HIS A 174 -6.14 1.17 11.91
C HIS A 174 -6.66 1.52 13.31
N SER A 175 -6.99 2.79 13.61
CA SER A 175 -7.65 3.13 14.87
C SER A 175 -9.07 2.58 14.93
N ARG A 176 -9.59 2.41 16.15
CA ARG A 176 -10.93 1.85 16.37
C ARG A 176 -11.82 2.85 17.08
N GLN A 177 -13.07 2.90 16.65
CA GLN A 177 -14.09 3.78 17.22
C GLN A 177 -15.46 3.11 17.20
N ASN A 178 -16.32 3.49 18.14
CA ASN A 178 -17.73 3.12 18.10
C ASN A 178 -18.43 3.86 16.96
N VAL A 179 -19.02 3.11 16.04
CA VAL A 179 -19.64 3.62 14.82
C VAL A 179 -21.06 3.10 14.73
N ALA A 180 -22.02 4.00 14.54
CA ALA A 180 -23.41 3.63 14.25
C ALA A 180 -23.53 3.09 12.83
N LEU A 181 -24.24 1.96 12.68
CA LEU A 181 -24.53 1.37 11.38
C LEU A 181 -25.86 1.89 10.86
N LEU A 182 -25.88 2.33 9.61
CA LEU A 182 -27.06 2.77 8.89
C LEU A 182 -27.50 1.73 7.85
N PRO A 183 -28.79 1.70 7.46
CA PRO A 183 -29.22 0.85 6.37
C PRO A 183 -28.61 1.32 5.03
N PRO A 184 -28.33 0.39 4.10
CA PRO A 184 -27.85 0.74 2.78
C PRO A 184 -28.82 1.65 2.02
N LEU A 185 -28.30 2.71 1.40
CA LEU A 185 -29.07 3.58 0.53
C LEU A 185 -29.44 2.83 -0.77
N LYS A 186 -30.72 2.65 -1.01
CA LYS A 186 -31.22 2.04 -2.24
C LYS A 186 -31.18 3.05 -3.38
N LEU A 187 -30.31 2.82 -4.35
CA LEU A 187 -30.22 3.63 -5.56
C LEU A 187 -30.79 2.85 -6.75
N ASP A 188 -32.00 3.18 -7.16
CA ASP A 188 -32.57 2.63 -8.40
C ASP A 188 -31.98 3.35 -9.63
N ARG A 189 -30.73 3.03 -9.92
CA ARG A 189 -29.99 3.59 -11.05
C ARG A 189 -29.68 2.49 -12.06
N ARG A 190 -30.24 2.59 -13.25
CA ARG A 190 -29.85 1.77 -14.39
C ARG A 190 -28.63 2.36 -15.07
N ALA A 191 -27.66 1.51 -15.45
CA ALA A 191 -26.51 1.95 -16.20
C ALA A 191 -26.93 2.55 -17.54
N ASN A 192 -26.47 3.79 -17.80
CA ASN A 192 -26.78 4.51 -19.03
C ASN A 192 -25.60 5.40 -19.44
N PHE A 193 -24.77 4.92 -20.35
CA PHE A 193 -23.67 5.69 -20.90
C PHE A 193 -24.13 6.58 -22.05
N LYS A 194 -24.11 7.89 -21.84
CA LYS A 194 -24.39 8.88 -22.89
C LYS A 194 -23.14 9.11 -23.73
N LYS A 195 -23.21 8.69 -24.99
CA LYS A 195 -22.10 8.85 -25.94
C LYS A 195 -21.92 10.33 -26.31
N ASP A 196 -20.83 10.92 -25.83
CA ASP A 196 -20.43 12.30 -26.14
C ASP A 196 -18.91 12.37 -26.21
N PRO A 197 -18.32 12.26 -27.42
CA PRO A 197 -16.87 12.36 -27.59
C PRO A 197 -16.29 13.69 -27.12
N THR A 198 -17.05 14.78 -27.16
CA THR A 198 -16.55 16.10 -26.72
C THR A 198 -16.33 16.16 -25.21
N ARG A 199 -17.02 15.31 -24.47
CA ARG A 199 -16.88 15.15 -23.02
C ARG A 199 -15.88 14.05 -22.65
N TRP A 200 -15.97 12.88 -23.33
CA TRP A 200 -15.30 11.66 -22.87
C TRP A 200 -13.99 11.35 -23.58
N ALA A 201 -13.65 12.11 -24.64
CA ALA A 201 -12.38 11.92 -25.35
C ALA A 201 -11.39 13.03 -24.99
N ALA A 202 -10.31 12.68 -24.30
CA ALA A 202 -9.24 13.60 -23.93
C ALA A 202 -8.35 13.91 -25.16
N THR A 203 -8.84 14.77 -26.05
CA THR A 203 -8.10 15.20 -27.24
C THR A 203 -7.75 16.69 -27.16
N PRO A 204 -6.70 17.16 -27.87
CA PRO A 204 -6.33 18.58 -27.90
C PRO A 204 -7.49 19.50 -28.29
N ALA A 205 -8.40 19.03 -29.14
CA ALA A 205 -9.54 19.82 -29.61
C ALA A 205 -10.55 20.16 -28.51
N PHE A 206 -10.78 19.22 -27.56
CA PHE A 206 -11.78 19.38 -26.51
C PHE A 206 -11.18 19.86 -25.17
N LEU A 207 -9.88 19.65 -24.98
CA LEU A 207 -9.20 19.91 -23.72
C LEU A 207 -9.36 21.35 -23.20
N PRO A 208 -9.29 22.44 -24.02
CA PRO A 208 -9.44 23.80 -23.52
C PRO A 208 -10.80 24.08 -22.86
N ALA A 209 -11.88 23.51 -23.39
CA ALA A 209 -13.23 23.65 -22.81
C ALA A 209 -13.37 22.86 -21.51
N LEU A 210 -12.85 21.63 -21.49
CA LEU A 210 -12.83 20.77 -20.30
C LEU A 210 -12.00 21.39 -19.17
N HIS A 211 -10.86 22.00 -19.50
CA HIS A 211 -10.00 22.68 -18.51
C HIS A 211 -10.70 23.91 -17.90
N ARG A 212 -11.39 24.72 -18.69
CA ARG A 212 -12.20 25.83 -18.16
C ARG A 212 -13.30 25.34 -17.22
N LYS A 213 -14.01 24.24 -17.58
CA LYS A 213 -15.01 23.63 -16.72
C LYS A 213 -14.40 23.11 -15.41
N LEU A 214 -13.22 22.47 -15.47
CA LEU A 214 -12.48 22.00 -14.30
C LEU A 214 -12.18 23.17 -13.35
N ASN A 215 -11.59 24.25 -13.84
CA ASN A 215 -11.23 25.40 -13.03
C ASN A 215 -12.46 26.08 -12.41
N ALA A 216 -13.56 26.22 -13.17
CA ALA A 216 -14.80 26.77 -12.66
C ALA A 216 -15.40 25.90 -11.54
N ASN A 217 -15.42 24.57 -11.71
CA ASN A 217 -15.91 23.65 -10.67
C ASN A 217 -15.06 23.71 -9.41
N LEU A 218 -13.73 23.72 -9.53
CA LEU A 218 -12.86 23.84 -8.35
C LEU A 218 -13.10 25.14 -7.56
N ALA A 219 -13.30 26.24 -8.27
CA ALA A 219 -13.60 27.52 -7.63
C ALA A 219 -14.95 27.52 -6.88
N GLN A 220 -15.92 26.70 -7.34
CA GLN A 220 -17.19 26.50 -6.67
C GLN A 220 -17.04 25.53 -5.47
N ILE A 221 -16.36 24.39 -5.67
CA ILE A 221 -16.09 23.41 -4.62
C ILE A 221 -15.40 24.06 -3.43
N ALA A 222 -14.42 24.95 -3.66
CA ALA A 222 -13.73 25.68 -2.61
C ALA A 222 -14.67 26.57 -1.73
N ARG A 223 -15.88 26.84 -2.20
CA ARG A 223 -16.88 27.67 -1.50
C ARG A 223 -18.04 26.87 -0.91
N GLU A 224 -18.04 25.53 -1.07
CA GLU A 224 -19.08 24.68 -0.51
C GLU A 224 -19.16 24.81 1.01
N ALA A 225 -20.35 25.11 1.54
CA ALA A 225 -20.56 25.39 2.96
C ALA A 225 -20.17 24.22 3.87
N ASP A 226 -20.52 22.99 3.45
CA ASP A 226 -20.27 21.79 4.25
C ASP A 226 -18.77 21.44 4.37
N TRP A 227 -17.94 22.01 3.50
CA TRP A 227 -16.50 21.72 3.43
C TRP A 227 -15.63 22.90 3.85
N GLN A 228 -16.24 23.95 4.41
CA GLN A 228 -15.46 25.04 5.00
C GLN A 228 -14.73 24.56 6.25
N PRO A 229 -13.52 25.07 6.53
CA PRO A 229 -12.84 24.80 7.79
C PRO A 229 -13.72 25.14 8.99
N ARG A 230 -13.81 24.23 9.95
CA ARG A 230 -14.63 24.40 11.16
C ARG A 230 -13.84 25.12 12.24
N LEU A 231 -14.37 26.22 12.76
CA LEU A 231 -13.77 26.96 13.86
C LEU A 231 -14.30 26.47 15.21
N THR A 232 -13.40 26.13 16.11
CA THR A 232 -13.64 26.06 17.55
C THR A 232 -13.04 27.34 18.16
N PRO A 233 -13.87 28.33 18.60
CA PRO A 233 -13.37 29.63 19.03
C PRO A 233 -12.69 29.56 20.39
N GLY A 234 -11.61 30.33 20.53
CA GLY A 234 -10.91 30.56 21.79
C GLY A 234 -11.46 31.76 22.58
N ASN A 235 -11.02 31.88 23.81
CA ASN A 235 -11.44 32.97 24.74
C ASN A 235 -10.56 34.23 24.66
N GLN A 236 -9.76 34.38 23.61
CA GLN A 236 -8.81 35.48 23.38
C GLN A 236 -7.60 35.51 24.36
N SER A 237 -7.31 34.43 25.06
CA SER A 237 -6.06 34.31 25.86
C SER A 237 -4.82 34.43 24.98
N HIS A 238 -4.95 34.00 23.73
CA HIS A 238 -3.93 34.12 22.67
C HIS A 238 -4.50 34.95 21.51
N PRO A 239 -4.60 36.27 21.63
CA PRO A 239 -5.24 37.10 20.62
C PRO A 239 -4.47 37.04 19.30
N ARG A 240 -5.21 37.09 18.18
CA ARG A 240 -4.67 37.06 16.82
C ARG A 240 -3.74 35.85 16.55
N THR A 241 -3.99 34.73 17.27
CA THR A 241 -3.27 33.46 17.10
C THR A 241 -4.26 32.36 16.74
N ALA A 242 -3.97 31.58 15.73
CA ALA A 242 -4.78 30.43 15.32
C ALA A 242 -3.95 29.15 15.19
N LEU A 243 -4.60 28.04 15.51
CA LEU A 243 -4.12 26.69 15.20
C LEU A 243 -4.93 26.14 14.03
N VAL A 244 -4.26 25.58 13.02
CA VAL A 244 -4.89 24.99 11.83
C VAL A 244 -4.40 23.57 11.70
N ALA A 245 -5.31 22.61 11.72
CA ALA A 245 -4.96 21.18 11.61
C ALA A 245 -5.92 20.43 10.68
N ALA A 246 -5.43 19.34 10.08
CA ALA A 246 -6.19 18.42 9.24
C ALA A 246 -5.91 16.96 9.61
N GLY A 247 -6.82 16.08 9.23
CA GLY A 247 -6.66 14.64 9.45
C GLY A 247 -6.52 14.27 10.93
N ILE A 248 -5.83 13.17 11.19
CA ILE A 248 -5.64 12.66 12.57
C ILE A 248 -4.95 13.67 13.49
N VAL A 249 -4.13 14.56 12.94
CA VAL A 249 -3.42 15.59 13.71
C VAL A 249 -4.40 16.53 14.42
N PHE A 250 -5.56 16.78 13.80
CA PHE A 250 -6.62 17.56 14.47
C PHE A 250 -7.12 16.86 15.73
N SER A 251 -7.40 15.56 15.68
CA SER A 251 -7.83 14.81 16.87
C SER A 251 -6.77 14.79 17.97
N HIS A 252 -5.50 14.51 17.61
CA HIS A 252 -4.39 14.56 18.55
C HIS A 252 -4.24 15.95 19.19
N LEU A 253 -4.43 17.01 18.41
CA LEU A 253 -4.34 18.39 18.92
C LEU A 253 -5.48 18.71 19.88
N VAL A 254 -6.71 18.26 19.60
CA VAL A 254 -7.86 18.43 20.51
C VAL A 254 -7.60 17.77 21.85
N ASP A 255 -7.14 16.51 21.83
CA ASP A 255 -6.83 15.77 23.06
C ASP A 255 -5.70 16.46 23.85
N LEU A 256 -4.65 16.89 23.16
CA LEU A 256 -3.51 17.57 23.79
C LEU A 256 -3.89 18.93 24.38
N LEU A 257 -4.73 19.71 23.71
CA LEU A 257 -5.23 20.98 24.26
C LEU A 257 -6.05 20.76 25.55
N ALA A 258 -6.78 19.64 25.63
CA ALA A 258 -7.49 19.25 26.84
C ALA A 258 -6.53 18.85 27.98
N GLU A 259 -5.50 18.05 27.67
CA GLU A 259 -4.47 17.64 28.65
C GLU A 259 -3.67 18.82 29.23
N LEU A 260 -3.44 19.84 28.42
CA LEU A 260 -2.69 21.03 28.79
C LEU A 260 -3.56 22.18 29.40
N ASP A 261 -4.85 21.93 29.61
CA ASP A 261 -5.82 22.95 30.03
C ASP A 261 -5.89 24.16 29.08
N LEU A 262 -5.57 23.99 27.81
CA LEU A 262 -5.59 25.00 26.76
C LEU A 262 -6.89 25.02 25.94
N SER A 263 -7.81 24.08 26.20
CA SER A 263 -9.11 24.00 25.50
C SER A 263 -9.86 25.33 25.59
N GLY A 264 -10.28 25.87 24.45
CA GLY A 264 -10.98 27.14 24.37
C GLY A 264 -10.13 28.36 24.67
N GLN A 265 -8.80 28.27 24.73
CA GLN A 265 -7.91 29.41 24.93
C GLN A 265 -7.37 30.02 23.64
N VAL A 266 -7.34 29.26 22.57
CA VAL A 266 -6.83 29.63 21.23
C VAL A 266 -7.81 29.18 20.16
N ASP A 267 -7.94 29.96 19.09
CA ASP A 267 -8.79 29.61 17.95
C ASP A 267 -8.22 28.41 17.24
N LEU A 268 -9.04 27.34 17.05
CA LEU A 268 -8.67 26.08 16.42
C LEU A 268 -9.52 25.84 15.18
N TYR A 269 -8.88 25.68 14.03
CA TYR A 269 -9.52 25.35 12.77
C TYR A 269 -9.25 23.90 12.37
N GLN A 270 -10.33 23.15 12.12
CA GLN A 270 -10.27 21.85 11.45
C GLN A 270 -10.42 22.03 9.94
N VAL A 271 -9.44 21.62 9.17
CA VAL A 271 -9.51 21.61 7.69
C VAL A 271 -9.96 20.25 7.21
N LEU A 272 -11.20 20.16 6.71
CA LEU A 272 -11.81 18.94 6.19
C LEU A 272 -11.39 18.64 4.76
N MET A 273 -11.19 19.68 3.96
CA MET A 273 -10.81 19.63 2.55
C MET A 273 -9.52 20.45 2.34
N PRO A 274 -8.35 19.81 2.46
CA PRO A 274 -7.06 20.46 2.25
C PRO A 274 -6.87 21.04 0.85
N TYR A 275 -7.56 20.51 -0.16
CA TYR A 275 -7.56 21.05 -1.51
C TYR A 275 -8.91 20.80 -2.22
N PRO A 276 -9.48 21.81 -2.90
CA PRO A 276 -9.07 23.22 -2.89
C PRO A 276 -9.40 23.90 -1.56
N LEU A 277 -8.46 24.68 -1.04
CA LEU A 277 -8.67 25.41 0.20
C LEU A 277 -9.62 26.59 0.00
N SER A 278 -10.45 26.89 0.99
CA SER A 278 -11.44 27.96 0.94
C SER A 278 -10.80 29.35 0.80
N PRO A 279 -11.14 30.15 -0.22
CA PRO A 279 -10.64 31.53 -0.35
C PRO A 279 -11.03 32.42 0.83
N SER A 280 -12.27 32.31 1.33
CA SER A 280 -12.74 33.07 2.48
C SER A 280 -11.99 32.72 3.76
N PHE A 281 -11.67 31.45 3.97
CA PHE A 281 -10.85 31.01 5.08
C PHE A 281 -9.44 31.59 5.02
N MET A 282 -8.79 31.52 3.87
CA MET A 282 -7.45 32.11 3.65
C MET A 282 -7.45 33.62 3.92
N GLU A 283 -8.50 34.30 3.48
CA GLU A 283 -8.67 35.73 3.68
C GLU A 283 -8.91 36.08 5.16
N THR A 284 -9.74 35.30 5.86
CA THR A 284 -9.98 35.41 7.31
C THR A 284 -8.69 35.24 8.09
N LEU A 285 -7.89 34.22 7.79
CA LEU A 285 -6.63 34.02 8.50
C LEU A 285 -5.66 35.18 8.29
N ARG A 286 -5.53 35.70 7.07
CA ARG A 286 -4.64 36.84 6.79
C ARG A 286 -5.09 38.15 7.44
N ARG A 287 -6.39 38.37 7.59
CA ARG A 287 -6.95 39.58 8.17
C ARG A 287 -6.94 39.58 9.71
N ASP A 288 -7.32 38.45 10.30
CA ASP A 288 -7.69 38.39 11.72
C ASP A 288 -6.55 37.82 12.59
N TYR A 289 -5.53 37.18 12.02
CA TYR A 289 -4.46 36.54 12.77
C TYR A 289 -3.07 37.03 12.34
N ASP A 290 -2.21 37.25 13.32
CA ASP A 290 -0.80 37.59 13.11
C ASP A 290 0.10 36.34 13.11
N ARG A 291 -0.33 35.30 13.86
CA ARG A 291 0.40 34.03 14.01
C ARG A 291 -0.52 32.85 13.74
N VAL A 292 -0.11 31.96 12.86
CA VAL A 292 -0.85 30.76 12.49
C VAL A 292 0.06 29.56 12.58
N LEU A 293 -0.24 28.59 13.47
CA LEU A 293 0.43 27.30 13.47
C LEU A 293 -0.33 26.34 12.56
N VAL A 294 0.36 25.80 11.54
CA VAL A 294 -0.21 24.82 10.62
C VAL A 294 0.37 23.44 10.92
N LEU A 295 -0.48 22.55 11.42
CA LEU A 295 -0.16 21.18 11.75
C LEU A 295 -0.78 20.23 10.71
N GLU A 296 0.05 19.72 9.82
CA GLU A 296 -0.35 18.80 8.76
C GLU A 296 0.74 17.76 8.50
N GLU A 297 0.33 16.51 8.26
CA GLU A 297 1.29 15.42 8.03
C GLU A 297 1.87 15.43 6.63
N THR A 298 3.03 14.81 6.49
CA THR A 298 3.84 14.60 5.29
C THR A 298 4.37 15.91 4.73
N TYR A 299 3.63 16.64 3.89
CA TYR A 299 4.13 17.84 3.22
C TYR A 299 3.23 19.07 3.46
N PRO A 300 3.73 20.30 3.25
CA PRO A 300 3.02 21.53 3.56
C PRO A 300 1.99 21.90 2.47
N VAL A 301 0.86 21.21 2.40
CA VAL A 301 -0.18 21.46 1.38
C VAL A 301 -1.11 22.62 1.78
N ILE A 302 -1.51 22.67 3.04
CA ILE A 302 -2.34 23.76 3.58
C ILE A 302 -1.49 25.02 3.70
N GLU A 303 -0.32 24.92 4.31
CA GLU A 303 0.61 26.04 4.49
C GLU A 303 0.98 26.74 3.17
N LEU A 304 1.26 25.95 2.11
CA LEU A 304 1.55 26.46 0.75
C LEU A 304 0.40 27.28 0.17
N GLN A 305 -0.85 26.82 0.34
CA GLN A 305 -2.03 27.53 -0.16
C GLN A 305 -2.36 28.77 0.68
N LEU A 306 -2.20 28.70 2.00
CA LEU A 306 -2.42 29.84 2.91
C LEU A 306 -1.51 31.01 2.55
N ALA A 307 -0.23 30.74 2.28
CA ALA A 307 0.79 31.76 2.02
C ALA A 307 0.70 32.92 3.05
N HIS A 308 0.53 32.58 4.33
CA HIS A 308 0.33 33.56 5.40
C HIS A 308 1.70 34.01 5.95
N PRO A 309 1.99 35.33 6.07
CA PRO A 309 3.31 35.82 6.46
C PRO A 309 3.73 35.41 7.89
N GLY A 310 2.78 35.19 8.78
CA GLY A 310 2.99 34.74 10.18
C GLY A 310 2.74 33.26 10.36
N SER A 311 2.72 32.43 9.26
CA SER A 311 2.58 30.99 9.41
C SER A 311 3.85 30.35 9.98
N VAL A 312 3.64 29.43 10.91
CA VAL A 312 4.63 28.51 11.43
C VAL A 312 4.17 27.11 11.04
N GLY A 313 4.98 26.43 10.27
CA GLY A 313 4.67 25.10 9.74
C GLY A 313 5.92 24.40 9.27
N LYS A 314 5.77 23.48 8.31
CA LYS A 314 6.88 22.69 7.77
C LYS A 314 7.86 23.51 6.91
N GLN A 315 7.38 24.53 6.18
CA GLN A 315 8.22 25.38 5.32
C GLN A 315 9.23 26.19 6.12
N GLY A 316 8.81 26.72 7.26
CA GLY A 316 9.64 27.51 8.14
C GLY A 316 10.47 26.69 9.14
N GLY A 317 10.38 25.37 9.13
CA GLY A 317 11.07 24.47 10.07
C GLY A 317 10.47 24.48 11.48
N GLY A 318 9.31 25.11 11.70
CA GLY A 318 8.61 25.09 12.98
C GLY A 318 7.88 23.77 13.26
N VAL A 319 7.60 22.99 12.23
CA VAL A 319 7.07 21.62 12.29
C VAL A 319 8.05 20.70 11.58
N PRO A 320 8.35 19.48 12.10
CA PRO A 320 9.25 18.55 11.46
C PRO A 320 8.85 18.28 10.00
N PRO A 321 9.81 18.29 9.05
CA PRO A 321 9.51 18.15 7.63
C PRO A 321 9.14 16.72 7.23
N GLU A 322 9.55 15.73 8.00
CA GLU A 322 9.33 14.30 7.77
C GLU A 322 8.74 13.61 9.00
N GLY A 323 8.21 12.42 8.80
CA GLY A 323 7.69 11.56 9.85
C GLY A 323 6.27 11.89 10.27
N GLU A 324 5.75 11.06 11.16
CA GLU A 324 4.40 11.17 11.70
C GLU A 324 4.34 12.28 12.78
N LEU A 325 3.27 13.06 12.78
CA LEU A 325 2.98 14.02 13.85
C LEU A 325 2.29 13.31 15.03
N THR A 326 3.09 12.56 15.81
CA THR A 326 2.61 11.93 17.05
C THR A 326 2.26 12.97 18.12
N PRO A 327 1.44 12.62 19.15
CA PRO A 327 1.13 13.54 20.24
C PRO A 327 2.36 14.20 20.87
N ASP A 328 3.46 13.46 21.07
CA ASP A 328 4.72 14.00 21.62
C ASP A 328 5.36 15.06 20.71
N VAL A 329 5.31 14.84 19.38
CA VAL A 329 5.81 15.81 18.40
C VAL A 329 4.96 17.05 18.41
N ILE A 330 3.62 16.89 18.38
CA ILE A 330 2.66 17.99 18.42
C ILE A 330 2.83 18.80 19.72
N HIS A 331 3.02 18.11 20.85
CA HIS A 331 3.21 18.77 22.16
C HIS A 331 4.43 19.69 22.13
N ARG A 332 5.59 19.23 21.66
CA ARG A 332 6.80 20.06 21.56
C ARG A 332 6.59 21.27 20.62
N VAL A 333 5.96 21.05 19.47
CA VAL A 333 5.69 22.11 18.49
C VAL A 333 4.72 23.14 19.05
N LEU A 334 3.63 22.71 19.68
CA LEU A 334 2.60 23.57 20.26
C LEU A 334 3.16 24.42 21.40
N THR A 335 3.87 23.80 22.36
CA THR A 335 4.45 24.51 23.50
C THR A 335 5.50 25.53 23.05
N ALA A 336 6.36 25.19 22.11
CA ALA A 336 7.32 26.10 21.49
C ALA A 336 6.61 27.29 20.79
N PHE A 337 5.54 26.99 20.02
CA PHE A 337 4.76 28.03 19.34
C PHE A 337 4.05 29.00 20.32
N LEU A 338 3.48 28.48 21.40
CA LEU A 338 2.78 29.27 22.40
C LEU A 338 3.72 29.92 23.46
N GLY A 339 5.01 29.57 23.44
CA GLY A 339 5.98 30.08 24.43
C GLY A 339 5.83 29.46 25.82
N LEU A 340 5.35 28.20 25.88
CA LEU A 340 5.18 27.41 27.09
C LEU A 340 6.42 26.54 27.37
N GLU A 341 6.56 26.04 28.59
CA GLU A 341 7.61 25.07 28.90
C GLU A 341 7.43 23.78 28.10
N SER A 342 8.47 23.35 27.41
CA SER A 342 8.44 22.14 26.61
C SER A 342 8.85 20.94 27.45
N PRO A 343 8.15 19.80 27.33
CA PRO A 343 8.58 18.58 27.99
C PRO A 343 9.94 18.12 27.47
N ALA A 344 10.73 17.50 28.35
CA ALA A 344 12.01 16.90 27.94
C ALA A 344 11.77 15.86 26.85
N ALA A 345 12.63 15.88 25.81
CA ALA A 345 12.54 14.89 24.75
C ALA A 345 12.79 13.48 25.34
N VAL A 346 11.77 12.64 25.30
CA VAL A 346 11.92 11.21 25.61
C VAL A 346 12.52 10.57 24.38
N ALA A 347 13.79 10.17 24.47
CA ALA A 347 14.43 9.38 23.43
C ALA A 347 13.79 7.98 23.41
N THR A 348 12.87 7.75 22.51
CA THR A 348 12.35 6.39 22.26
C THR A 348 13.37 5.64 21.42
N GLU A 349 14.36 5.04 22.06
CA GLU A 349 15.20 4.01 21.43
C GLU A 349 14.39 2.71 21.27
N GLY A 350 13.38 2.75 20.42
CA GLY A 350 12.65 1.56 20.00
C GLY A 350 13.30 0.94 18.77
N ARG A 351 14.38 0.20 18.91
CA ARG A 351 14.80 -0.75 17.86
C ARG A 351 13.74 -1.86 17.80
N GLY A 352 12.74 -1.69 16.92
CA GLY A 352 11.83 -2.79 16.59
C GLY A 352 12.60 -4.03 16.13
N GLN A 353 12.06 -5.22 16.38
CA GLN A 353 12.65 -6.45 15.85
C GLN A 353 12.70 -6.38 14.31
N ARG A 354 13.86 -6.72 13.73
CA ARG A 354 14.01 -6.79 12.27
C ARG A 354 13.00 -7.78 11.68
N PRO A 355 12.17 -7.38 10.70
CA PRO A 355 11.27 -8.31 10.03
C PRO A 355 12.03 -9.47 9.40
N SER A 356 11.48 -10.68 9.50
CA SER A 356 12.04 -11.90 8.91
C SER A 356 10.97 -12.71 8.18
N LEU A 357 11.41 -13.57 7.25
CA LEU A 357 10.51 -14.54 6.62
C LEU A 357 9.95 -15.51 7.68
N CYS A 358 8.70 -15.94 7.52
CA CYS A 358 8.06 -16.88 8.44
C CYS A 358 8.84 -18.19 8.58
N PRO A 359 8.74 -18.93 9.70
CA PRO A 359 9.22 -20.30 9.78
C PRO A 359 8.63 -21.15 8.65
N GLY A 360 9.47 -21.88 7.91
CA GLY A 360 9.02 -22.69 6.78
C GLY A 360 8.59 -21.91 5.54
N CYS A 361 8.88 -20.63 5.44
CA CYS A 361 8.55 -19.86 4.24
C CYS A 361 9.27 -20.43 2.99
N PRO A 362 8.55 -20.72 1.87
CA PRO A 362 9.18 -21.27 0.67
C PRO A 362 10.18 -20.29 0.01
N HIS A 363 9.93 -18.99 0.14
CA HIS A 363 10.87 -17.99 -0.39
C HIS A 363 12.25 -18.09 0.29
N ARG A 364 12.30 -18.50 1.57
CA ARG A 364 13.57 -18.74 2.29
C ARG A 364 14.42 -19.79 1.60
N ALA A 365 13.81 -20.93 1.23
CA ALA A 365 14.50 -22.00 0.54
C ALA A 365 15.02 -21.54 -0.83
N ALA A 366 14.19 -20.80 -1.59
CA ALA A 366 14.59 -20.24 -2.88
C ALA A 366 15.76 -19.25 -2.74
N PHE A 367 15.70 -18.30 -1.82
CA PHE A 367 16.78 -17.31 -1.60
C PHE A 367 18.06 -17.95 -1.11
N TYR A 368 17.99 -18.94 -0.23
CA TYR A 368 19.16 -19.69 0.22
C TYR A 368 19.84 -20.40 -0.95
N ALA A 369 19.07 -21.09 -1.80
CA ALA A 369 19.59 -21.77 -2.98
C ALA A 369 20.20 -20.78 -3.99
N ILE A 370 19.55 -19.64 -4.25
CA ILE A 370 20.07 -18.58 -5.14
C ILE A 370 21.43 -18.08 -4.63
N LYS A 371 21.50 -17.66 -3.35
CA LYS A 371 22.74 -17.13 -2.77
C LYS A 371 23.87 -18.16 -2.69
N LYS A 372 23.54 -19.42 -2.38
CA LYS A 372 24.49 -20.52 -2.35
C LYS A 372 25.03 -20.83 -3.75
N THR A 373 24.17 -20.82 -4.78
CA THR A 373 24.58 -21.13 -6.16
C THR A 373 25.38 -20.00 -6.79
N PHE A 374 25.02 -18.75 -6.52
CA PHE A 374 25.66 -17.56 -7.09
C PHE A 374 26.15 -16.58 -6.00
N PRO A 375 27.20 -16.90 -5.26
CA PRO A 375 27.66 -16.04 -4.14
C PRO A 375 27.99 -14.60 -4.56
N GLN A 376 28.41 -14.39 -5.81
CA GLN A 376 28.78 -13.09 -6.39
C GLN A 376 27.72 -12.55 -7.38
N GLY A 377 26.56 -13.17 -7.45
CA GLY A 377 25.47 -12.72 -8.33
C GLY A 377 24.91 -11.35 -7.95
N ILE A 378 24.26 -10.69 -8.91
CA ILE A 378 23.48 -9.48 -8.69
C ILE A 378 22.00 -9.88 -8.56
N PHE A 379 21.34 -9.41 -7.50
CA PHE A 379 20.02 -9.86 -7.09
C PHE A 379 19.00 -8.71 -7.01
N PRO A 380 18.48 -8.20 -8.15
CA PRO A 380 17.34 -7.30 -8.14
C PRO A 380 16.11 -8.05 -7.64
N SER A 381 15.36 -7.46 -6.71
CA SER A 381 14.14 -8.05 -6.18
C SER A 381 13.01 -7.04 -6.14
N ASP A 382 11.86 -7.49 -5.71
CA ASP A 382 10.62 -6.75 -5.77
C ASP A 382 10.03 -6.48 -4.39
N ILE A 383 8.88 -5.78 -4.37
CA ILE A 383 8.12 -5.42 -3.18
C ILE A 383 7.17 -6.55 -2.80
N GLY A 384 7.35 -7.08 -1.60
CA GLY A 384 6.54 -8.17 -1.02
C GLY A 384 7.31 -8.90 0.07
N CYS A 385 6.83 -10.06 0.53
CA CYS A 385 7.55 -10.90 1.50
C CYS A 385 8.98 -11.21 1.05
N TYR A 386 9.21 -11.30 -0.24
CA TYR A 386 10.52 -11.57 -0.84
C TYR A 386 11.52 -10.42 -0.73
N THR A 387 11.10 -9.19 -0.39
CA THR A 387 12.03 -8.14 0.03
C THR A 387 12.92 -8.60 1.21
N LEU A 388 12.36 -9.45 2.09
CA LEU A 388 13.07 -9.99 3.24
C LEU A 388 14.20 -10.99 2.87
N GLY A 389 14.36 -11.33 1.60
CA GLY A 389 15.54 -12.00 1.08
C GLY A 389 16.84 -11.21 1.26
N MET A 390 16.74 -9.90 1.56
CA MET A 390 17.90 -9.08 1.99
C MET A 390 18.61 -9.69 3.20
N ASN A 391 17.86 -10.25 4.12
CA ASN A 391 18.40 -10.88 5.31
C ASN A 391 19.30 -12.08 4.99
N LEU A 392 19.05 -12.77 3.88
CA LEU A 392 19.84 -13.90 3.39
C LEU A 392 20.94 -13.47 2.40
N GLY A 393 21.11 -12.18 2.14
CA GLY A 393 22.08 -11.66 1.17
C GLY A 393 21.75 -11.99 -0.30
N ALA A 394 20.50 -12.35 -0.58
CA ALA A 394 19.99 -12.72 -1.91
C ALA A 394 19.09 -11.62 -2.55
N VAL A 395 19.17 -10.40 -2.03
CA VAL A 395 18.52 -9.20 -2.55
C VAL A 395 19.48 -8.03 -2.41
N ASN A 396 19.77 -7.35 -3.52
CA ASN A 396 20.66 -6.18 -3.55
C ASN A 396 19.88 -4.88 -3.80
N THR A 397 18.82 -4.92 -4.60
CA THR A 397 18.00 -3.75 -4.88
C THR A 397 16.52 -4.08 -4.76
N VAL A 398 15.76 -3.12 -4.22
CA VAL A 398 14.29 -3.13 -4.18
C VAL A 398 13.84 -1.71 -4.51
N HIS A 399 12.94 -1.53 -5.47
CA HIS A 399 12.50 -0.20 -5.90
C HIS A 399 10.97 -0.05 -5.81
N CYS A 400 10.25 -0.38 -6.89
CA CYS A 400 8.78 -0.40 -6.93
C CYS A 400 8.31 -1.71 -7.55
N MET A 401 7.02 -2.02 -7.41
CA MET A 401 6.46 -3.29 -7.92
C MET A 401 6.73 -3.49 -9.41
N GLY A 402 7.35 -4.61 -9.76
CA GLY A 402 7.73 -4.98 -11.12
C GLY A 402 9.05 -4.42 -11.63
N ALA A 403 9.69 -3.48 -10.92
CA ALA A 403 10.93 -2.85 -11.37
C ALA A 403 12.12 -3.81 -11.46
N CYS A 404 12.11 -4.91 -10.70
CA CYS A 404 13.21 -5.85 -10.61
C CYS A 404 13.63 -6.42 -11.96
N ILE A 405 12.68 -6.77 -12.85
CA ILE A 405 12.97 -7.29 -14.19
C ILE A 405 13.66 -6.23 -15.05
N SER A 406 13.14 -4.98 -15.04
CA SER A 406 13.74 -3.87 -15.78
C SER A 406 15.12 -3.48 -15.24
N GLN A 407 15.32 -3.53 -13.91
CA GLN A 407 16.62 -3.32 -13.29
C GLN A 407 17.62 -4.41 -13.69
N GLY A 408 17.19 -5.68 -13.67
CA GLY A 408 18.02 -6.81 -14.14
C GLY A 408 18.45 -6.65 -15.60
N ALA A 409 17.53 -6.20 -16.46
CA ALA A 409 17.84 -5.88 -17.84
C ALA A 409 18.85 -4.72 -17.95
N GLY A 410 18.66 -3.65 -17.16
CA GLY A 410 19.59 -2.51 -17.13
C GLY A 410 20.99 -2.90 -16.66
N PHE A 411 21.09 -3.73 -15.62
CA PHE A 411 22.38 -4.28 -15.18
C PHE A 411 23.06 -5.08 -16.30
N TYR A 412 22.33 -5.99 -16.95
CA TYR A 412 22.89 -6.75 -18.07
C TYR A 412 23.40 -5.83 -19.18
N GLN A 413 22.59 -4.87 -19.62
CA GLN A 413 22.97 -3.97 -20.71
C GLN A 413 24.20 -3.13 -20.39
N ALA A 414 24.37 -2.73 -19.13
CA ALA A 414 25.56 -2.00 -18.70
C ALA A 414 26.81 -2.88 -18.74
N TYR A 415 26.78 -4.05 -18.13
CA TYR A 415 27.92 -4.97 -18.10
C TYR A 415 28.27 -5.55 -19.48
N ALA A 416 27.27 -5.82 -20.33
CA ALA A 416 27.50 -6.35 -21.68
C ALA A 416 28.32 -5.41 -22.56
N GLN A 417 28.32 -4.08 -22.28
CA GLN A 417 29.19 -3.11 -22.98
C GLN A 417 30.67 -3.32 -22.66
N ASP A 418 30.97 -3.86 -21.49
CA ASP A 418 32.34 -4.16 -21.07
C ASP A 418 32.81 -5.56 -21.53
N GLY A 419 31.94 -6.31 -22.23
CA GLY A 419 32.23 -7.62 -22.83
C GLY A 419 31.97 -8.82 -21.91
N GLU A 420 31.77 -8.61 -20.60
CA GLU A 420 31.48 -9.65 -19.62
C GLU A 420 30.29 -9.23 -18.74
N PHE A 421 29.53 -10.19 -18.23
CA PHE A 421 28.45 -9.92 -17.29
C PHE A 421 28.40 -10.94 -16.17
N PRO A 422 28.13 -10.51 -14.92
CA PRO A 422 27.89 -11.41 -13.79
C PRO A 422 26.55 -12.13 -13.96
N THR A 423 26.34 -13.20 -13.23
CA THR A 423 25.02 -13.83 -13.17
C THR A 423 24.05 -12.87 -12.45
N ILE A 424 22.98 -12.51 -13.15
CA ILE A 424 21.91 -11.65 -12.64
C ILE A 424 20.69 -12.52 -12.38
N VAL A 425 20.23 -12.56 -11.11
CA VAL A 425 19.03 -13.34 -10.71
C VAL A 425 17.99 -12.39 -10.15
N VAL A 426 16.98 -12.15 -10.93
CA VAL A 426 15.83 -11.32 -10.57
C VAL A 426 14.80 -12.16 -9.83
N THR A 427 14.25 -11.67 -8.72
CA THR A 427 13.16 -12.33 -8.00
C THR A 427 11.91 -11.44 -8.00
N ILE A 428 10.75 -12.04 -8.35
CA ILE A 428 9.46 -11.36 -8.43
C ILE A 428 8.35 -12.28 -7.90
N GLY A 429 7.39 -11.73 -7.14
CA GLY A 429 6.23 -12.51 -6.70
C GLY A 429 5.21 -12.75 -7.81
N ASP A 430 4.38 -13.76 -7.64
CA ASP A 430 3.31 -14.12 -8.59
C ASP A 430 2.31 -12.95 -8.80
N SER A 431 1.82 -12.33 -7.73
CA SER A 431 0.93 -11.16 -7.83
C SER A 431 1.60 -10.00 -8.57
N THR A 432 2.86 -9.68 -8.23
CA THR A 432 3.59 -8.60 -8.88
C THR A 432 3.94 -8.91 -10.34
N PHE A 433 4.14 -10.17 -10.69
CA PHE A 433 4.32 -10.58 -12.07
C PHE A 433 3.11 -10.19 -12.94
N PHE A 434 1.89 -10.45 -12.45
CA PHE A 434 0.67 -9.98 -13.12
C PHE A 434 0.50 -8.47 -13.08
N HIS A 435 0.88 -7.83 -11.98
CA HIS A 435 0.74 -6.39 -11.79
C HIS A 435 1.55 -5.57 -12.80
N ALA A 436 2.84 -5.87 -12.95
CA ALA A 436 3.76 -5.09 -13.80
C ALA A 436 4.90 -5.90 -14.44
N GLY A 437 5.06 -7.19 -14.10
CA GLY A 437 6.17 -8.01 -14.58
C GLY A 437 6.08 -8.38 -16.05
N ILE A 438 4.86 -8.59 -16.59
CA ILE A 438 4.66 -9.05 -17.96
C ILE A 438 5.23 -8.07 -19.01
N PRO A 439 4.91 -6.76 -18.98
CA PRO A 439 5.50 -5.81 -19.92
C PRO A 439 7.03 -5.71 -19.80
N ALA A 440 7.56 -5.78 -18.58
CA ALA A 440 8.99 -5.77 -18.33
C ALA A 440 9.69 -7.02 -18.89
N LEU A 441 9.06 -8.20 -18.78
CA LEU A 441 9.56 -9.44 -19.37
C LEU A 441 9.59 -9.38 -20.90
N ILE A 442 8.51 -8.89 -21.53
CA ILE A 442 8.45 -8.68 -22.98
C ILE A 442 9.60 -7.78 -23.43
N ASN A 443 9.80 -6.65 -22.74
CA ASN A 443 10.89 -5.72 -23.08
C ASN A 443 12.27 -6.40 -22.93
N ALA A 444 12.51 -7.16 -21.86
CA ALA A 444 13.78 -7.85 -21.64
C ALA A 444 14.06 -8.90 -22.74
N VAL A 445 13.03 -9.62 -23.20
CA VAL A 445 13.16 -10.60 -24.30
C VAL A 445 13.48 -9.89 -25.63
N ILE A 446 12.76 -8.82 -25.98
CA ILE A 446 13.01 -8.02 -27.20
C ILE A 446 14.43 -7.45 -27.21
N GLN A 447 14.93 -7.02 -26.05
CA GLN A 447 16.29 -6.49 -25.90
C GLN A 447 17.36 -7.58 -25.72
N GLN A 448 17.00 -8.84 -25.91
CA GLN A 448 17.93 -10.01 -25.83
C GLN A 448 18.74 -10.03 -24.52
N THR A 449 18.10 -9.62 -23.42
CA THR A 449 18.71 -9.61 -22.10
C THR A 449 19.05 -11.01 -21.63
N ARG A 450 20.21 -11.21 -20.99
CA ARG A 450 20.65 -12.49 -20.43
C ARG A 450 20.58 -12.40 -18.91
N MET A 451 19.52 -12.94 -18.31
CA MET A 451 19.30 -12.98 -16.87
C MET A 451 18.36 -14.11 -16.49
N ILE A 452 18.42 -14.54 -15.24
CA ILE A 452 17.48 -15.49 -14.64
C ILE A 452 16.38 -14.69 -13.96
N VAL A 453 15.11 -14.98 -14.26
CA VAL A 453 13.95 -14.45 -13.55
C VAL A 453 13.32 -15.58 -12.75
N VAL A 454 13.28 -15.45 -11.44
CA VAL A 454 12.65 -16.40 -10.54
C VAL A 454 11.30 -15.83 -10.11
N ILE A 455 10.20 -16.42 -10.60
CA ILE A 455 8.85 -16.08 -10.15
C ILE A 455 8.57 -16.89 -8.88
N LEU A 456 8.43 -16.19 -7.76
CA LEU A 456 8.15 -16.77 -6.45
C LEU A 456 6.63 -16.93 -6.29
N ASP A 457 6.14 -18.09 -6.73
CA ASP A 457 4.72 -18.42 -6.77
C ASP A 457 4.28 -19.09 -5.46
N ASN A 458 3.59 -18.33 -4.61
CA ASN A 458 3.01 -18.82 -3.36
C ASN A 458 1.47 -18.82 -3.36
N ALA A 459 0.86 -18.56 -4.50
CA ALA A 459 -0.57 -18.55 -4.75
C ALA A 459 -1.36 -17.56 -3.89
N THR A 460 -0.75 -16.43 -3.48
CA THR A 460 -1.47 -15.41 -2.71
C THR A 460 -0.70 -14.09 -2.59
N ALA A 461 -1.40 -12.97 -2.50
CA ALA A 461 -0.83 -11.69 -2.07
C ALA A 461 -0.65 -11.71 -0.54
N ALA A 462 0.37 -12.45 -0.07
CA ALA A 462 0.52 -12.82 1.34
C ALA A 462 0.76 -11.62 2.28
N MET A 463 1.60 -10.65 1.87
CA MET A 463 2.01 -9.51 2.73
C MET A 463 0.83 -8.62 3.12
N THR A 464 -0.18 -8.52 2.28
CA THR A 464 -1.35 -7.65 2.46
C THR A 464 -2.57 -8.35 3.05
N GLY A 465 -2.44 -9.64 3.43
CA GLY A 465 -3.50 -10.39 4.10
C GLY A 465 -4.06 -11.59 3.33
N GLY A 466 -3.38 -12.04 2.26
CA GLY A 466 -3.74 -13.29 1.58
C GLY A 466 -4.81 -13.15 0.50
N GLN A 467 -4.86 -12.01 -0.19
CA GLN A 467 -5.80 -11.78 -1.29
C GLN A 467 -5.53 -12.75 -2.45
N PRO A 468 -6.58 -13.13 -3.20
CA PRO A 468 -6.44 -14.01 -4.35
C PRO A 468 -5.62 -13.34 -5.46
N VAL A 469 -4.81 -14.16 -6.16
CA VAL A 469 -4.02 -13.75 -7.32
C VAL A 469 -4.59 -14.37 -8.60
N PRO A 470 -4.35 -13.78 -9.79
CA PRO A 470 -5.05 -14.15 -11.02
C PRO A 470 -5.01 -15.63 -11.40
N HIS A 471 -3.91 -16.34 -11.10
CA HIS A 471 -3.78 -17.76 -11.47
C HIS A 471 -4.56 -18.72 -10.55
N MET A 472 -5.01 -18.26 -9.38
CA MET A 472 -5.83 -19.09 -8.48
C MET A 472 -7.24 -19.37 -9.01
N GLY A 473 -7.76 -18.55 -9.92
CA GLY A 473 -9.14 -18.68 -10.40
C GLY A 473 -10.18 -18.43 -9.32
N VAL A 474 -9.92 -17.44 -8.47
CA VAL A 474 -10.82 -17.01 -7.38
C VAL A 474 -11.01 -15.50 -7.45
N ALA A 475 -12.25 -15.05 -7.57
CA ALA A 475 -12.60 -13.63 -7.48
C ALA A 475 -12.77 -13.15 -6.04
N ALA A 476 -12.91 -11.86 -5.85
CA ALA A 476 -13.26 -11.25 -4.57
C ALA A 476 -14.53 -11.93 -3.99
N GLY A 477 -14.50 -12.22 -2.68
CA GLY A 477 -15.57 -12.95 -2.01
C GLY A 477 -15.56 -14.46 -2.23
N GLY A 478 -14.48 -15.05 -2.75
CA GLY A 478 -14.27 -16.50 -2.83
C GLY A 478 -14.98 -17.20 -4.00
N LYS A 479 -15.60 -16.46 -4.91
CA LYS A 479 -16.27 -17.06 -6.08
C LYS A 479 -15.26 -17.68 -7.03
N ALA A 480 -15.44 -18.95 -7.38
CA ALA A 480 -14.62 -19.63 -8.38
C ALA A 480 -14.76 -18.98 -9.77
N THR A 481 -13.63 -18.79 -10.44
CA THR A 481 -13.53 -18.22 -11.79
C THR A 481 -12.45 -18.96 -12.59
N LYS A 482 -12.20 -18.54 -13.83
CA LYS A 482 -11.10 -19.10 -14.63
C LYS A 482 -9.78 -18.44 -14.23
N GLY A 483 -8.83 -19.23 -13.75
CA GLY A 483 -7.45 -18.78 -13.48
C GLY A 483 -6.66 -18.54 -14.76
N VAL A 484 -5.65 -17.68 -14.66
CA VAL A 484 -4.70 -17.37 -15.74
C VAL A 484 -3.34 -17.96 -15.39
N ALA A 485 -2.97 -19.08 -15.99
CA ALA A 485 -1.71 -19.78 -15.69
C ALA A 485 -0.48 -18.95 -16.07
N ILE A 486 0.56 -19.00 -15.25
CA ILE A 486 1.80 -18.22 -15.42
C ILE A 486 2.63 -18.76 -16.60
N GLU A 487 2.77 -20.08 -16.72
CA GLU A 487 3.61 -20.72 -17.73
C GLU A 487 3.24 -20.35 -19.18
N PRO A 488 1.96 -20.42 -19.59
CA PRO A 488 1.57 -20.00 -20.93
C PRO A 488 1.86 -18.52 -21.21
N LEU A 489 1.71 -17.64 -20.20
CA LEU A 489 2.03 -16.21 -20.34
C LEU A 489 3.52 -15.99 -20.54
N VAL A 490 4.36 -16.65 -19.75
CA VAL A 490 5.83 -16.57 -19.88
C VAL A 490 6.27 -17.06 -21.25
N LYS A 491 5.72 -18.19 -21.73
CA LYS A 491 5.99 -18.69 -23.08
C LYS A 491 5.54 -17.72 -24.17
N ALA A 492 4.36 -17.13 -24.02
CA ALA A 492 3.85 -16.14 -24.96
C ALA A 492 4.69 -14.86 -25.03
N CYS A 493 5.43 -14.52 -23.96
CA CYS A 493 6.41 -13.45 -23.97
C CYS A 493 7.69 -13.78 -24.77
N GLY A 494 7.84 -15.01 -25.28
CA GLY A 494 9.00 -15.43 -26.08
C GLY A 494 10.16 -16.04 -25.27
N VAL A 495 9.92 -16.42 -24.02
CA VAL A 495 10.94 -17.08 -23.18
C VAL A 495 11.13 -18.53 -23.64
N ALA A 496 12.39 -18.88 -23.97
CA ALA A 496 12.74 -20.23 -24.43
C ALA A 496 13.07 -21.19 -23.26
N PHE A 497 13.72 -20.69 -22.20
CA PHE A 497 14.05 -21.50 -21.02
C PHE A 497 13.02 -21.23 -19.91
N LEU A 498 12.15 -22.18 -19.65
CA LEU A 498 11.12 -22.11 -18.60
C LEU A 498 11.02 -23.44 -17.87
N GLU A 499 11.26 -23.41 -16.57
CA GLU A 499 11.14 -24.56 -15.67
C GLU A 499 10.34 -24.21 -14.42
N THR A 500 9.69 -25.20 -13.83
CA THR A 500 8.94 -25.07 -12.56
C THR A 500 9.45 -26.10 -11.56
N CYS A 501 9.70 -25.65 -10.32
CA CYS A 501 10.18 -26.50 -9.24
C CYS A 501 9.68 -26.02 -7.89
N ASP A 502 9.47 -26.96 -6.96
CA ASP A 502 9.27 -26.66 -5.54
C ASP A 502 10.65 -26.30 -4.92
N PRO A 503 10.83 -25.10 -4.33
CA PRO A 503 12.10 -24.70 -3.71
C PRO A 503 12.46 -25.54 -2.47
N TYR A 504 11.55 -26.33 -1.93
CA TYR A 504 11.85 -27.30 -0.87
C TYR A 504 12.72 -28.46 -1.35
N ASP A 505 12.70 -28.76 -2.64
CA ASP A 505 13.69 -29.62 -3.29
C ASP A 505 14.93 -28.80 -3.67
N HIS A 506 15.79 -28.57 -2.67
CA HIS A 506 16.98 -27.74 -2.80
C HIS A 506 17.91 -28.23 -3.92
N GLU A 507 18.13 -29.54 -4.04
CA GLU A 507 19.06 -30.12 -5.01
C GLU A 507 18.57 -29.87 -6.45
N ARG A 508 17.31 -30.13 -6.71
CA ARG A 508 16.70 -29.86 -8.00
C ARG A 508 16.69 -28.37 -8.33
N PHE A 509 16.34 -27.53 -7.37
CA PHE A 509 16.27 -26.08 -7.58
C PHE A 509 17.66 -25.49 -7.87
N GLU A 510 18.71 -25.90 -7.14
CA GLU A 510 20.11 -25.52 -7.41
C GLU A 510 20.59 -26.00 -8.79
N THR A 511 20.17 -27.21 -9.21
CA THR A 511 20.49 -27.75 -10.54
C THR A 511 19.84 -26.91 -11.63
N LEU A 512 18.57 -26.53 -11.48
CA LEU A 512 17.87 -25.69 -12.45
C LEU A 512 18.47 -24.28 -12.54
N LEU A 513 18.91 -23.69 -11.41
CA LEU A 513 19.62 -22.42 -11.40
C LEU A 513 20.93 -22.49 -12.21
N LYS A 514 21.73 -23.56 -12.05
CA LYS A 514 22.97 -23.78 -12.82
C LYS A 514 22.68 -23.99 -14.32
N ASN A 515 21.64 -24.75 -14.66
CA ASN A 515 21.21 -24.97 -16.05
C ASN A 515 20.75 -23.65 -16.70
N ALA A 516 20.03 -22.81 -15.95
CA ALA A 516 19.65 -21.48 -16.41
C ALA A 516 20.88 -20.60 -16.69
N ASP A 517 21.89 -20.55 -15.79
CA ASP A 517 23.10 -19.80 -16.04
C ASP A 517 23.89 -20.33 -17.24
N THR A 518 23.97 -21.64 -17.43
CA THR A 518 24.56 -22.26 -18.62
C THR A 518 23.82 -21.82 -19.90
N TYR A 519 22.49 -21.78 -19.86
CA TYR A 519 21.68 -21.27 -20.97
C TYR A 519 21.98 -19.80 -21.28
N LEU A 520 22.07 -18.92 -20.25
CA LEU A 520 22.39 -17.50 -20.44
C LEU A 520 23.70 -17.30 -21.22
N ARG A 521 24.69 -18.17 -21.00
CA ARG A 521 26.04 -18.05 -21.58
C ARG A 521 26.18 -18.73 -22.94
N SER A 522 25.17 -19.44 -23.39
CA SER A 522 25.15 -20.07 -24.71
C SER A 522 24.94 -19.06 -25.85
N ASP A 523 25.21 -19.46 -27.09
CA ASP A 523 24.97 -18.65 -28.28
C ASP A 523 23.49 -18.25 -28.45
N LYS A 524 22.58 -19.09 -27.98
CA LYS A 524 21.13 -18.88 -27.99
C LYS A 524 20.61 -18.30 -26.67
N GLY A 525 21.52 -17.83 -25.83
CA GLY A 525 21.18 -17.32 -24.50
C GLY A 525 20.24 -16.13 -24.55
N GLY A 526 19.35 -16.05 -23.57
CA GLY A 526 18.36 -15.01 -23.43
C GLY A 526 17.83 -14.97 -22.00
N VAL A 527 16.62 -14.50 -21.77
CA VAL A 527 15.97 -14.56 -20.47
C VAL A 527 15.61 -16.01 -20.13
N ALA A 528 16.08 -16.51 -19.00
CA ALA A 528 15.65 -17.78 -18.41
C ALA A 528 14.63 -17.52 -17.29
N VAL A 529 13.53 -18.24 -17.27
CA VAL A 529 12.51 -18.11 -16.21
C VAL A 529 12.40 -19.41 -15.42
N LEU A 530 12.47 -19.28 -14.09
CA LEU A 530 12.18 -20.36 -13.15
C LEU A 530 10.95 -19.97 -12.33
N ILE A 531 9.96 -20.87 -12.24
CA ILE A 531 8.82 -20.71 -11.35
C ILE A 531 9.10 -21.52 -10.08
N SER A 532 9.39 -20.81 -8.99
CA SER A 532 9.57 -21.38 -7.65
C SER A 532 8.20 -21.50 -6.99
N ARG A 533 7.56 -22.68 -7.13
CA ARG A 533 6.16 -22.89 -6.75
C ARG A 533 6.02 -23.68 -5.47
N HIS A 534 5.51 -23.05 -4.44
CA HIS A 534 5.08 -23.68 -3.20
C HIS A 534 4.11 -22.75 -2.46
N GLY A 535 2.95 -23.27 -2.03
CA GLY A 535 1.92 -22.48 -1.37
C GLY A 535 2.40 -21.74 -0.12
N CYS A 536 1.83 -20.57 0.16
CA CYS A 536 2.15 -19.80 1.36
C CYS A 536 1.78 -20.59 2.63
N ILE A 537 2.73 -20.78 3.52
CA ILE A 537 2.53 -21.54 4.79
C ILE A 537 1.60 -20.85 5.78
N MET A 538 1.30 -19.57 5.56
CA MET A 538 0.30 -18.84 6.33
C MET A 538 -1.13 -19.11 5.83
N ASP A 539 -1.29 -19.72 4.63
CA ASP A 539 -2.59 -20.19 4.15
C ASP A 539 -3.00 -21.44 4.93
N PRO A 540 -4.15 -21.40 5.64
CA PRO A 540 -4.63 -22.56 6.43
C PRO A 540 -4.79 -23.84 5.59
N ARG A 541 -5.07 -23.72 4.29
CA ARG A 541 -5.25 -24.85 3.38
C ARG A 541 -3.92 -25.57 3.12
N VAL A 542 -2.83 -24.80 2.95
CA VAL A 542 -1.48 -25.33 2.78
C VAL A 542 -0.99 -25.95 4.07
N ARG A 543 -1.17 -25.24 5.21
CA ARG A 543 -0.71 -25.67 6.53
C ARG A 543 -1.36 -26.98 7.00
N LYS A 544 -2.64 -27.20 6.70
CA LYS A 544 -3.35 -28.45 7.04
C LYS A 544 -2.81 -29.68 6.31
N ASN A 545 -2.29 -29.50 5.11
CA ASN A 545 -1.78 -30.58 4.26
C ASN A 545 -0.29 -30.85 4.45
N GLN A 546 0.40 -30.04 5.26
CA GLN A 546 1.82 -30.21 5.52
C GLN A 546 2.04 -31.29 6.59
N ALA A 547 2.75 -32.37 6.23
CA ALA A 547 3.12 -33.39 7.18
C ALA A 547 4.01 -32.77 8.27
N ALA A 548 3.55 -32.82 9.52
CA ALA A 548 4.31 -32.34 10.66
C ALA A 548 5.49 -33.29 10.90
N THR A 549 6.67 -32.92 10.44
CA THR A 549 7.91 -33.63 10.74
C THR A 549 8.58 -32.96 11.93
N ILE A 550 8.88 -33.70 12.99
CA ILE A 550 9.66 -33.12 14.08
C ILE A 550 11.11 -33.01 13.60
N VAL A 551 11.64 -31.77 13.60
CA VAL A 551 13.04 -31.52 13.28
C VAL A 551 13.84 -31.50 14.58
N ARG A 552 14.99 -32.20 14.60
CA ARG A 552 15.94 -32.21 15.70
C ARG A 552 17.34 -31.80 15.26
N ILE A 553 18.08 -31.26 16.19
CA ILE A 553 19.53 -31.07 16.06
C ILE A 553 20.20 -32.04 17.03
N ASN A 554 21.09 -32.86 16.53
CA ASN A 554 21.81 -33.88 17.28
C ASN A 554 23.22 -33.39 17.68
N ASP A 555 23.95 -34.23 18.39
CA ASP A 555 25.28 -33.99 18.94
C ASP A 555 26.41 -33.83 17.92
N LYS A 556 26.14 -34.05 16.62
CA LYS A 556 27.05 -33.68 15.53
C LYS A 556 27.14 -32.18 15.29
N CYS A 557 26.32 -31.36 15.95
CA CYS A 557 26.33 -29.92 15.76
C CYS A 557 27.67 -29.30 16.19
N ILE A 558 28.36 -28.67 15.24
CA ILE A 558 29.66 -28.01 15.43
C ILE A 558 29.55 -26.50 15.72
N GLY A 559 28.36 -25.98 15.93
CA GLY A 559 28.13 -24.55 16.22
C GLY A 559 28.46 -23.59 15.09
N CYS A 560 28.51 -24.02 13.84
CA CYS A 560 28.90 -23.20 12.68
C CYS A 560 27.93 -22.09 12.30
N ARG A 561 26.74 -22.03 12.89
CA ARG A 561 25.67 -21.02 12.69
C ARG A 561 25.15 -20.89 11.25
N LYS A 562 25.43 -21.79 10.32
CA LYS A 562 24.89 -21.71 8.95
C LYS A 562 23.36 -21.73 8.93
N CYS A 563 22.74 -22.56 9.77
CA CYS A 563 21.28 -22.70 9.89
C CYS A 563 20.63 -21.46 10.49
N THR A 564 21.28 -20.74 11.38
CA THR A 564 20.76 -19.52 12.02
C THR A 564 21.08 -18.27 11.23
N ASN A 565 22.27 -18.15 10.63
CA ASN A 565 22.73 -16.92 10.00
C ASN A 565 22.57 -16.91 8.47
N ALA A 566 22.85 -18.03 7.78
CA ALA A 566 22.73 -18.08 6.31
C ALA A 566 21.33 -18.52 5.86
N PHE A 567 20.70 -19.44 6.57
CA PHE A 567 19.32 -19.87 6.29
C PHE A 567 18.29 -19.03 7.07
N GLU A 568 18.67 -18.52 8.24
CA GLU A 568 17.94 -17.53 9.03
C GLU A 568 16.47 -17.92 9.36
N CYS A 569 16.22 -19.20 9.65
CA CYS A 569 14.87 -19.62 10.06
C CYS A 569 14.57 -19.16 11.50
N PRO A 570 13.47 -18.43 11.77
CA PRO A 570 13.13 -17.96 13.12
C PRO A 570 12.88 -19.07 14.14
N ALA A 571 12.66 -20.31 13.68
CA ALA A 571 12.55 -21.49 14.53
C ALA A 571 13.91 -22.14 14.86
N LEU A 572 15.02 -21.62 14.31
CA LEU A 572 16.38 -22.07 14.63
C LEU A 572 17.06 -20.99 15.46
N ILE A 573 17.30 -21.29 16.72
CA ILE A 573 17.98 -20.40 17.66
C ILE A 573 19.39 -20.92 17.96
N PHE A 574 20.29 -20.04 18.34
CA PHE A 574 21.63 -20.44 18.75
C PHE A 574 21.78 -20.29 20.26
N ASP A 575 22.14 -21.39 20.90
CA ASP A 575 22.50 -21.41 22.31
C ASP A 575 23.96 -20.96 22.47
N GLU A 576 24.16 -19.78 23.02
CA GLU A 576 25.50 -19.19 23.18
C GLU A 576 26.33 -19.93 24.24
N GLU A 577 25.70 -20.50 25.30
CA GLU A 577 26.38 -21.23 26.36
C GLU A 577 26.81 -22.62 25.88
N GLY A 578 25.86 -23.38 25.30
CA GLY A 578 26.14 -24.70 24.75
C GLY A 578 26.87 -24.68 23.41
N ARG A 579 26.98 -23.52 22.75
CA ARG A 579 27.57 -23.30 21.43
C ARG A 579 27.00 -24.22 20.33
N VAL A 580 25.71 -24.50 20.42
CA VAL A 580 24.96 -25.36 19.49
C VAL A 580 23.70 -24.67 19.01
N ALA A 581 23.23 -25.05 17.83
CA ALA A 581 21.92 -24.63 17.37
C ALA A 581 20.82 -25.48 18.03
N GLN A 582 19.66 -24.89 18.25
CA GLN A 582 18.47 -25.55 18.82
C GLN A 582 17.24 -25.24 17.97
N VAL A 583 16.21 -26.09 18.07
CA VAL A 583 14.93 -25.88 17.41
C VAL A 583 13.92 -25.36 18.42
N ASP A 584 13.41 -24.16 18.19
CA ASP A 584 12.25 -23.62 18.88
C ASP A 584 11.00 -24.39 18.40
N ARG A 585 10.47 -25.26 19.26
CA ARG A 585 9.36 -26.17 18.93
C ARG A 585 8.03 -25.45 18.78
N ASP A 586 7.86 -24.30 19.41
CA ASP A 586 6.64 -23.51 19.32
C ASP A 586 6.54 -22.78 17.99
N ARG A 587 7.68 -22.47 17.38
CA ARG A 587 7.78 -21.81 16.07
C ARG A 587 7.98 -22.78 14.90
N CYS A 588 8.57 -23.95 15.14
CA CYS A 588 8.88 -24.91 14.08
C CYS A 588 7.62 -25.57 13.52
N ILE A 589 7.40 -25.43 12.22
CA ILE A 589 6.27 -26.05 11.52
C ILE A 589 6.59 -27.44 10.92
N GLY A 590 7.79 -27.97 11.15
CA GLY A 590 8.18 -29.29 10.70
C GLY A 590 8.43 -29.44 9.20
N CYS A 591 8.66 -28.38 8.45
CA CYS A 591 8.84 -28.43 6.98
C CYS A 591 10.10 -29.18 6.51
N GLY A 592 11.13 -29.29 7.35
CA GLY A 592 12.38 -30.00 7.06
C GLY A 592 13.35 -29.27 6.10
N THR A 593 13.03 -28.09 5.59
CA THR A 593 13.87 -27.36 4.60
C THR A 593 15.23 -26.91 5.14
N CYS A 594 15.40 -26.93 6.46
CA CYS A 594 16.69 -26.65 7.11
C CYS A 594 17.66 -27.86 7.13
N ILE A 595 17.16 -29.07 6.88
CA ILE A 595 17.97 -30.31 6.93
C ILE A 595 19.15 -30.25 5.96
N PRO A 596 18.97 -29.96 4.65
CA PRO A 596 20.08 -29.92 3.69
C PRO A 596 20.99 -28.69 3.85
N VAL A 597 20.68 -27.79 4.79
CA VAL A 597 21.54 -26.64 5.10
C VAL A 597 22.70 -27.00 6.00
N CYS A 598 22.54 -28.05 6.81
CA CYS A 598 23.56 -28.46 7.77
C CYS A 598 24.75 -29.17 7.08
N PRO A 599 25.97 -28.64 7.18
CA PRO A 599 27.14 -29.21 6.50
C PRO A 599 27.66 -30.51 7.12
N VAL A 600 27.16 -30.88 8.32
CA VAL A 600 27.61 -32.05 9.09
C VAL A 600 26.44 -32.97 9.44
N ASP A 601 25.31 -32.84 8.76
CA ASP A 601 24.10 -33.63 8.96
C ASP A 601 23.61 -33.71 10.42
N ALA A 602 23.82 -32.60 11.15
CA ALA A 602 23.35 -32.49 12.54
C ALA A 602 21.85 -32.19 12.63
N ILE A 603 21.22 -31.69 11.57
CA ILE A 603 19.77 -31.43 11.51
C ILE A 603 19.13 -32.61 10.82
N GLY A 604 18.19 -33.25 11.49
CA GLY A 604 17.50 -34.43 10.95
C GLY A 604 16.01 -34.43 11.32
N ARG A 605 15.31 -35.44 10.81
CA ARG A 605 13.94 -35.74 11.20
C ARG A 605 13.97 -36.64 12.43
N GLU A 606 13.10 -36.38 13.38
CA GLU A 606 12.82 -37.33 14.45
C GLU A 606 11.93 -38.42 13.85
N GLU A 607 12.33 -39.68 13.99
CA GLU A 607 11.41 -40.78 13.69
C GLU A 607 10.27 -40.77 14.72
N PRO A 608 9.03 -40.98 14.30
CA PRO A 608 7.86 -40.92 15.20
C PRO A 608 7.87 -41.97 16.32
#